data_6d214186463eb6eb9166f28c54e1873f
#
_entry.id   6d214186463eb6eb9166f28c54e1873f
#
_cell.length_a   1.000
_cell.length_b   1.000
_cell.length_c   1.000
_cell.angle_alpha   90.00
_cell.angle_beta   90.00
_cell.angle_gamma   90.00
#
_symmetry.space_group_name_H-M   'P 1'
#
loop_
_entity.id
_entity.type
_entity.pdbx_description
1 polymer ?
#
loop_
_entity_poly.entity_id
_entity_poly.type
_entity_poly.pdbx_seq_one_letter_code
_entity_poly.pdbx_strand_id
1 'polypeptide(L)'
;LSNWQVWALCVGSLLWLDPLTVLSESFWLSALAVAMLILWFQWFPLPPRFRQPRRWLMLRLLHLQLGMMILMAPLQIFLFHGLSLSALVANLLAVPVVSLITVPLILLAMLLPLPAITVPLWQLADLSVSLVMQGLAWLPAGWWRWSDTLPAVLLLWAGLALWRSGLLAKALMPCCALLLSLWFWRSNAQQDDWQIDMIDVGHGLAVAISQGNQVMLYDSGPGWAEDNAGVRVLLPWLHYTGRQLQGVILSHKHLDHRGGLAALQQAQPGLRVRSALGEPGHLPCYRGQQWQWGRLHFHALWPPRAQTAGQNNDSCVVRVDDGQFSLLLTGDIELEAERKLVALEKGGLQSTVIQVPHHGSRSSSGPLLLRSVAGQAALASLARYNAWRMPAVAVVQRYREQGYRWYDTAQSGQIHIAIRQGRWQIKGLREQIIPRWYHQWFGVKHDSR
;
A
#
# COMPACT_ATOMS: atom_id res chain seq x y z
N LEU A 1 -30.82 30.13 -3.86
CA LEU A 1 -30.22 28.96 -3.26
C LEU A 1 -29.08 29.32 -2.35
N SER A 2 -29.00 28.71 -1.15
CA SER A 2 -27.83 28.86 -0.29
C SER A 2 -26.62 28.11 -0.87
N ASN A 3 -25.39 28.45 -0.46
CA ASN A 3 -24.20 27.72 -0.89
C ASN A 3 -24.27 26.22 -0.58
N TRP A 4 -24.90 25.85 0.54
CA TRP A 4 -25.12 24.47 0.92
C TRP A 4 -26.12 23.76 0.00
N GLN A 5 -27.18 24.44 -0.43
CA GLN A 5 -28.14 23.87 -1.38
C GLN A 5 -27.51 23.67 -2.75
N VAL A 6 -26.70 24.62 -3.23
CA VAL A 6 -25.94 24.47 -4.48
C VAL A 6 -24.97 23.30 -4.38
N TRP A 7 -24.22 23.20 -3.29
CA TRP A 7 -23.31 22.08 -3.06
C TRP A 7 -24.05 20.74 -3.06
N ALA A 8 -25.15 20.63 -2.31
CA ALA A 8 -25.93 19.41 -2.24
C ALA A 8 -26.53 19.02 -3.60
N LEU A 9 -26.98 19.99 -4.39
CA LEU A 9 -27.48 19.76 -5.74
C LEU A 9 -26.38 19.21 -6.66
N CYS A 10 -25.19 19.82 -6.66
CA CYS A 10 -24.08 19.37 -7.48
C CYS A 10 -23.62 17.95 -7.10
N VAL A 11 -23.45 17.68 -5.81
CA VAL A 11 -23.07 16.35 -5.32
C VAL A 11 -24.15 15.31 -5.64
N GLY A 12 -25.42 15.65 -5.40
CA GLY A 12 -26.54 14.76 -5.70
C GLY A 12 -26.68 14.47 -7.19
N SER A 13 -26.50 15.47 -8.05
CA SER A 13 -26.55 15.29 -9.51
C SER A 13 -25.43 14.38 -10.00
N LEU A 14 -24.21 14.54 -9.49
CA LEU A 14 -23.09 13.66 -9.86
C LEU A 14 -23.34 12.21 -9.44
N LEU A 15 -23.83 12.00 -8.21
CA LEU A 15 -24.16 10.66 -7.71
C LEU A 15 -25.35 10.04 -8.43
N TRP A 16 -26.28 10.87 -8.93
CA TRP A 16 -27.39 10.39 -9.74
C TRP A 16 -26.97 9.94 -11.14
N LEU A 17 -26.03 10.69 -11.76
CA LEU A 17 -25.49 10.37 -13.09
C LEU A 17 -24.56 9.14 -13.05
N ASP A 18 -23.71 9.04 -12.04
CA ASP A 18 -22.81 7.92 -11.83
C ASP A 18 -22.76 7.54 -10.34
N PRO A 19 -23.61 6.60 -9.89
CA PRO A 19 -23.63 6.15 -8.50
C PRO A 19 -22.31 5.51 -8.04
N LEU A 20 -21.50 4.95 -8.96
CA LEU A 20 -20.22 4.34 -8.61
C LEU A 20 -19.14 5.36 -8.23
N THR A 21 -19.35 6.63 -8.54
CA THR A 21 -18.49 7.73 -8.11
C THR A 21 -18.35 7.78 -6.57
N VAL A 22 -19.31 7.25 -5.81
CA VAL A 22 -19.23 7.10 -4.35
C VAL A 22 -18.01 6.29 -3.90
N LEU A 23 -17.48 5.42 -4.75
CA LEU A 23 -16.29 4.61 -4.48
C LEU A 23 -14.98 5.36 -4.76
N SER A 24 -15.05 6.52 -5.41
CA SER A 24 -13.89 7.31 -5.79
C SER A 24 -13.43 8.21 -4.65
N GLU A 25 -12.19 8.05 -4.22
CA GLU A 25 -11.56 8.95 -3.24
C GLU A 25 -11.47 10.38 -3.77
N SER A 26 -11.23 10.56 -5.07
CA SER A 26 -11.17 11.87 -5.72
C SER A 26 -12.49 12.62 -5.66
N PHE A 27 -13.62 11.91 -5.79
CA PHE A 27 -14.94 12.49 -5.62
C PHE A 27 -15.12 13.04 -4.20
N TRP A 28 -14.81 12.24 -3.18
CA TRP A 28 -14.93 12.68 -1.78
C TRP A 28 -13.99 13.81 -1.43
N LEU A 29 -12.75 13.77 -1.92
CA LEU A 29 -11.80 14.87 -1.73
C LEU A 29 -12.34 16.18 -2.30
N SER A 30 -12.89 16.16 -3.52
CA SER A 30 -13.44 17.35 -4.18
C SER A 30 -14.71 17.85 -3.50
N ALA A 31 -15.67 16.97 -3.23
CA ALA A 31 -16.93 17.32 -2.59
C ALA A 31 -16.72 17.89 -1.18
N LEU A 32 -15.88 17.25 -0.39
CA LEU A 32 -15.56 17.68 0.97
C LEU A 32 -14.71 18.95 0.98
N ALA A 33 -13.79 19.15 0.02
CA ALA A 33 -13.03 20.38 -0.10
C ALA A 33 -13.96 21.61 -0.25
N VAL A 34 -14.97 21.51 -1.12
CA VAL A 34 -15.96 22.60 -1.29
C VAL A 34 -16.79 22.80 -0.02
N ALA A 35 -17.25 21.72 0.62
CA ALA A 35 -17.96 21.80 1.89
C ALA A 35 -17.12 22.48 3.00
N MET A 36 -15.84 22.10 3.11
CA MET A 36 -14.91 22.70 4.07
C MET A 36 -14.65 24.19 3.80
N LEU A 37 -14.59 24.60 2.52
CA LEU A 37 -14.51 26.01 2.16
C LEU A 37 -15.76 26.81 2.61
N ILE A 38 -16.95 26.25 2.38
CA ILE A 38 -18.20 26.88 2.84
C ILE A 38 -18.18 27.05 4.36
N LEU A 39 -17.79 26.01 5.10
CA LEU A 39 -17.63 26.04 6.56
C LEU A 39 -16.59 27.07 7.00
N TRP A 40 -15.43 27.10 6.35
CA TRP A 40 -14.35 28.04 6.70
C TRP A 40 -14.81 29.49 6.62
N PHE A 41 -15.43 29.88 5.52
CA PHE A 41 -15.92 31.24 5.36
C PHE A 41 -17.09 31.59 6.28
N GLN A 42 -17.86 30.63 6.75
CA GLN A 42 -18.89 30.81 7.77
C GLN A 42 -18.30 30.94 9.19
N TRP A 43 -17.29 30.14 9.49
CA TRP A 43 -16.70 30.08 10.84
C TRP A 43 -15.68 31.21 11.07
N PHE A 44 -14.89 31.52 10.06
CA PHE A 44 -13.80 32.49 10.12
C PHE A 44 -13.93 33.53 9.00
N PRO A 45 -14.99 34.36 8.98
CA PRO A 45 -15.14 35.38 7.94
C PRO A 45 -14.05 36.46 8.09
N LEU A 46 -13.46 36.85 6.96
CA LEU A 46 -12.52 37.97 6.95
C LEU A 46 -13.22 39.25 7.39
N PRO A 47 -12.58 40.09 8.26
CA PRO A 47 -13.09 41.40 8.61
C PRO A 47 -13.38 42.26 7.39
N PRO A 48 -14.40 43.14 7.43
CA PRO A 48 -14.83 43.92 6.27
C PRO A 48 -13.70 44.72 5.58
N ARG A 49 -12.73 45.22 6.38
CA ARG A 49 -11.56 45.96 5.89
C ARG A 49 -10.67 45.16 4.92
N PHE A 50 -10.68 43.83 5.00
CA PHE A 50 -9.85 42.95 4.16
C PHE A 50 -10.65 42.29 3.01
N ARG A 51 -11.93 42.67 2.87
CA ARG A 51 -12.78 42.11 1.81
C ARG A 51 -12.56 42.72 0.43
N GLN A 52 -11.88 43.89 0.35
CA GLN A 52 -11.60 44.53 -0.94
C GLN A 52 -10.72 43.67 -1.84
N PRO A 53 -11.19 43.27 -3.06
CA PRO A 53 -10.57 42.19 -3.81
C PRO A 53 -9.15 42.50 -4.32
N ARG A 54 -8.88 43.75 -4.79
CA ARG A 54 -7.59 44.07 -5.41
C ARG A 54 -6.48 44.34 -4.39
N ARG A 55 -6.78 45.01 -3.30
CA ARG A 55 -5.76 45.46 -2.31
C ARG A 55 -5.27 44.30 -1.44
N TRP A 56 -6.13 43.31 -1.14
CA TRP A 56 -5.88 42.26 -0.16
C TRP A 56 -5.92 40.84 -0.80
N LEU A 57 -5.63 40.74 -2.11
CA LEU A 57 -5.70 39.49 -2.82
C LEU A 57 -4.84 38.38 -2.17
N MET A 58 -3.58 38.70 -1.85
CA MET A 58 -2.66 37.75 -1.22
C MET A 58 -3.15 37.27 0.14
N LEU A 59 -3.70 38.19 0.97
CA LEU A 59 -4.26 37.83 2.27
C LEU A 59 -5.47 36.91 2.13
N ARG A 60 -6.31 37.13 1.13
CA ARG A 60 -7.48 36.31 0.86
C ARG A 60 -7.08 34.90 0.36
N LEU A 61 -6.08 34.82 -0.52
CA LEU A 61 -5.52 33.57 -0.96
C LEU A 61 -4.88 32.79 0.21
N LEU A 62 -4.12 33.49 1.04
CA LEU A 62 -3.53 32.88 2.24
C LEU A 62 -4.62 32.39 3.20
N HIS A 63 -5.65 33.20 3.45
CA HIS A 63 -6.78 32.80 4.30
C HIS A 63 -7.50 31.56 3.75
N LEU A 64 -7.74 31.51 2.44
CA LEU A 64 -8.34 30.35 1.77
C LEU A 64 -7.44 29.10 1.90
N GLN A 65 -6.14 29.24 1.65
CA GLN A 65 -5.19 28.11 1.73
C GLN A 65 -5.04 27.59 3.17
N LEU A 66 -5.01 28.48 4.17
CA LEU A 66 -5.01 28.09 5.58
C LEU A 66 -6.27 27.33 5.97
N GLY A 67 -7.44 27.80 5.50
CA GLY A 67 -8.70 27.12 5.74
C GLY A 67 -8.73 25.72 5.16
N MET A 68 -8.29 25.58 3.90
CA MET A 68 -8.17 24.28 3.24
C MET A 68 -7.20 23.38 3.97
N MET A 69 -6.01 23.86 4.31
CA MET A 69 -4.99 23.08 5.00
C MET A 69 -5.50 22.57 6.36
N ILE A 70 -6.12 23.44 7.16
CA ILE A 70 -6.60 23.10 8.51
C ILE A 70 -7.81 22.16 8.45
N LEU A 71 -8.84 22.50 7.66
CA LEU A 71 -10.08 21.71 7.62
C LEU A 71 -9.93 20.40 6.86
N MET A 72 -9.07 20.36 5.84
CA MET A 72 -8.81 19.12 5.10
C MET A 72 -7.75 18.22 5.76
N ALA A 73 -6.98 18.72 6.74
CA ALA A 73 -5.93 17.96 7.40
C ALA A 73 -6.42 16.59 7.95
N PRO A 74 -7.56 16.49 8.66
CA PRO A 74 -8.05 15.20 9.14
C PRO A 74 -8.32 14.21 8.00
N LEU A 75 -8.93 14.70 6.91
CA LEU A 75 -9.22 13.86 5.74
C LEU A 75 -7.93 13.43 5.01
N GLN A 76 -6.97 14.34 4.87
CA GLN A 76 -5.66 14.02 4.27
C GLN A 76 -4.90 12.99 5.09
N ILE A 77 -4.90 13.12 6.42
CA ILE A 77 -4.30 12.11 7.31
C ILE A 77 -5.01 10.77 7.15
N PHE A 78 -6.33 10.76 7.07
CA PHE A 78 -7.12 9.54 6.91
C PHE A 78 -6.84 8.82 5.59
N LEU A 79 -6.76 9.58 4.48
CA LEU A 79 -6.58 8.99 3.14
C LEU A 79 -5.11 8.74 2.80
N PHE A 80 -4.21 9.68 3.15
CA PHE A 80 -2.81 9.64 2.71
C PHE A 80 -1.82 9.33 3.84
N HIS A 81 -2.30 9.13 5.08
CA HIS A 81 -1.49 8.84 6.26
C HIS A 81 -0.38 9.88 6.52
N GLY A 82 -0.63 11.12 6.16
CA GLY A 82 0.31 12.21 6.37
C GLY A 82 -0.21 13.56 5.91
N LEU A 83 0.59 14.59 6.18
CA LEU A 83 0.36 15.97 5.79
C LEU A 83 1.60 16.54 5.12
N SER A 84 1.40 17.33 4.07
CA SER A 84 2.48 18.10 3.46
C SER A 84 2.50 19.50 4.06
N LEU A 85 3.55 19.84 4.82
CA LEU A 85 3.73 21.19 5.38
C LEU A 85 4.12 22.19 4.29
N SER A 86 4.79 21.74 3.24
CA SER A 86 5.15 22.56 2.07
C SER A 86 3.94 22.88 1.18
N ALA A 87 2.82 22.16 1.33
CA ALA A 87 1.63 22.34 0.51
C ALA A 87 1.06 23.75 0.58
N LEU A 88 1.19 24.47 1.72
CA LEU A 88 0.72 25.86 1.84
C LEU A 88 1.43 26.76 0.83
N VAL A 89 2.76 26.68 0.77
CA VAL A 89 3.58 27.49 -0.13
C VAL A 89 3.40 27.00 -1.58
N ALA A 90 3.40 25.70 -1.78
CA ALA A 90 3.19 25.06 -3.07
C ALA A 90 1.85 25.50 -3.71
N ASN A 91 0.76 25.45 -2.95
CA ASN A 91 -0.56 25.83 -3.43
C ASN A 91 -0.71 27.34 -3.64
N LEU A 92 -0.02 28.16 -2.84
CA LEU A 92 -0.03 29.61 -3.04
C LEU A 92 0.60 30.00 -4.37
N LEU A 93 1.58 29.23 -4.85
CA LEU A 93 2.21 29.38 -6.15
C LEU A 93 1.40 28.70 -7.27
N ALA A 94 1.10 27.42 -7.10
CA ALA A 94 0.55 26.59 -8.16
C ALA A 94 -0.92 26.91 -8.48
N VAL A 95 -1.76 27.10 -7.47
CA VAL A 95 -3.21 27.30 -7.66
C VAL A 95 -3.54 28.52 -8.53
N PRO A 96 -2.97 29.73 -8.31
CA PRO A 96 -3.23 30.86 -9.20
C PRO A 96 -2.77 30.61 -10.64
N VAL A 97 -1.58 30.06 -10.83
CA VAL A 97 -1.04 29.81 -12.18
C VAL A 97 -1.88 28.77 -12.92
N VAL A 98 -2.15 27.64 -12.27
CA VAL A 98 -2.94 26.56 -12.91
C VAL A 98 -4.37 27.03 -13.19
N SER A 99 -5.03 27.69 -12.24
CA SER A 99 -6.45 28.07 -12.38
C SER A 99 -6.66 29.26 -13.35
N LEU A 100 -5.73 30.22 -13.39
CA LEU A 100 -5.93 31.46 -14.16
C LEU A 100 -5.17 31.46 -15.49
N ILE A 101 -4.18 30.60 -15.69
CA ILE A 101 -3.35 30.56 -16.88
C ILE A 101 -3.48 29.21 -17.55
N THR A 102 -3.05 28.11 -16.88
CA THR A 102 -2.93 26.79 -17.51
C THR A 102 -4.29 26.26 -17.99
N VAL A 103 -5.28 26.19 -17.10
CA VAL A 103 -6.61 25.65 -17.43
C VAL A 103 -7.31 26.48 -18.52
N PRO A 104 -7.37 27.84 -18.48
CA PRO A 104 -7.93 28.61 -19.57
C PRO A 104 -7.23 28.41 -20.91
N LEU A 105 -5.89 28.29 -20.94
CA LEU A 105 -5.14 28.02 -22.17
C LEU A 105 -5.50 26.65 -22.76
N ILE A 106 -5.58 25.61 -21.92
CA ILE A 106 -5.98 24.27 -22.33
C ILE A 106 -7.40 24.27 -22.89
N LEU A 107 -8.35 24.89 -22.17
CA LEU A 107 -9.74 24.96 -22.65
C LEU A 107 -9.87 25.71 -23.97
N LEU A 108 -9.16 26.82 -24.15
CA LEU A 108 -9.12 27.54 -25.41
C LEU A 108 -8.50 26.69 -26.53
N ALA A 109 -7.40 26.00 -26.26
CA ALA A 109 -6.78 25.11 -27.23
C ALA A 109 -7.70 23.95 -27.65
N MET A 110 -8.50 23.42 -26.73
CA MET A 110 -9.46 22.34 -27.02
C MET A 110 -10.68 22.83 -27.83
N LEU A 111 -11.09 24.08 -27.65
CA LEU A 111 -12.28 24.62 -28.29
C LEU A 111 -12.00 25.17 -29.70
N LEU A 112 -10.76 25.52 -30.02
CA LEU A 112 -10.39 26.13 -31.29
C LEU A 112 -9.88 25.08 -32.29
N PRO A 113 -10.48 24.90 -33.49
CA PRO A 113 -10.06 23.88 -34.44
C PRO A 113 -8.91 24.32 -35.36
N LEU A 114 -8.18 25.40 -35.05
CA LEU A 114 -7.16 26.01 -35.89
C LEU A 114 -5.74 25.70 -35.38
N PRO A 115 -4.96 24.78 -36.03
CA PRO A 115 -3.62 24.39 -35.58
C PRO A 115 -2.66 25.59 -35.38
N ALA A 116 -2.74 26.61 -36.21
CA ALA A 116 -1.93 27.82 -36.07
C ALA A 116 -2.11 28.57 -34.72
N ILE A 117 -3.28 28.39 -34.07
CA ILE A 117 -3.59 29.02 -32.79
C ILE A 117 -3.44 27.98 -31.63
N THR A 118 -3.85 26.75 -31.86
CA THR A 118 -3.85 25.71 -30.82
C THR A 118 -2.44 25.29 -30.43
N VAL A 119 -1.51 25.18 -31.36
CA VAL A 119 -0.11 24.82 -31.07
C VAL A 119 0.55 25.82 -30.12
N PRO A 120 0.53 27.14 -30.35
CA PRO A 120 1.03 28.12 -29.40
C PRO A 120 0.33 28.08 -28.05
N LEU A 121 -1.00 27.82 -27.98
CA LEU A 121 -1.73 27.70 -26.72
C LEU A 121 -1.27 26.49 -25.90
N TRP A 122 -1.05 25.35 -26.54
CA TRP A 122 -0.48 24.17 -25.87
C TRP A 122 0.95 24.42 -25.37
N GLN A 123 1.79 25.11 -26.16
CA GLN A 123 3.15 25.46 -25.74
C GLN A 123 3.16 26.42 -24.54
N LEU A 124 2.25 27.39 -24.51
CA LEU A 124 2.11 28.29 -23.36
C LEU A 124 1.58 27.57 -22.12
N ALA A 125 0.63 26.63 -22.30
CA ALA A 125 0.15 25.80 -21.20
C ALA A 125 1.28 24.92 -20.64
N ASP A 126 2.07 24.28 -21.50
CA ASP A 126 3.22 23.46 -21.10
C ASP A 126 4.28 24.30 -20.38
N LEU A 127 4.62 25.48 -20.91
CA LEU A 127 5.54 26.40 -20.24
C LEU A 127 5.03 26.80 -18.84
N SER A 128 3.73 27.08 -18.68
CA SER A 128 3.15 27.44 -17.39
C SER A 128 3.25 26.30 -16.37
N VAL A 129 3.03 25.05 -16.80
CA VAL A 129 3.20 23.86 -15.96
C VAL A 129 4.67 23.66 -15.61
N SER A 130 5.56 23.77 -16.59
CA SER A 130 7.01 23.61 -16.38
C SER A 130 7.55 24.60 -15.36
N LEU A 131 7.12 25.87 -15.40
CA LEU A 131 7.50 26.90 -14.41
C LEU A 131 6.99 26.55 -13.01
N VAL A 132 5.75 26.07 -12.91
CA VAL A 132 5.21 25.60 -11.61
C VAL A 132 6.03 24.42 -11.08
N MET A 133 6.32 23.41 -11.93
CA MET A 133 7.10 22.25 -11.51
C MET A 133 8.52 22.60 -11.08
N GLN A 134 9.18 23.52 -11.78
CA GLN A 134 10.49 24.04 -11.36
C GLN A 134 10.42 24.75 -10.00
N GLY A 135 9.41 25.60 -9.81
CA GLY A 135 9.17 26.27 -8.50
C GLY A 135 8.94 25.29 -7.37
N LEU A 136 8.16 24.22 -7.62
CA LEU A 136 7.90 23.18 -6.63
C LEU A 136 9.13 22.33 -6.31
N ALA A 137 10.02 22.12 -7.27
CA ALA A 137 11.27 21.37 -7.06
C ALA A 137 12.22 22.03 -6.05
N TRP A 138 12.08 23.35 -5.81
CA TRP A 138 12.87 24.08 -4.82
C TRP A 138 12.32 23.93 -3.40
N LEU A 139 11.09 23.45 -3.26
CA LEU A 139 10.50 23.26 -1.93
C LEU A 139 10.97 21.93 -1.33
N PRO A 140 11.26 21.89 -0.01
CA PRO A 140 11.51 20.64 0.68
C PRO A 140 10.27 19.76 0.62
N ALA A 141 10.45 18.44 0.62
CA ALA A 141 9.34 17.47 0.55
C ALA A 141 8.30 17.71 1.65
N GLY A 142 8.72 18.13 2.84
CA GLY A 142 7.84 18.60 3.93
C GLY A 142 6.73 17.62 4.32
N TRP A 143 6.88 16.33 3.97
CA TRP A 143 5.88 15.31 4.24
C TRP A 143 6.01 14.80 5.67
N TRP A 144 4.98 15.04 6.48
CA TRP A 144 4.88 14.55 7.84
C TRP A 144 3.98 13.33 7.90
N ARG A 145 4.56 12.17 8.23
CA ARG A 145 3.86 10.88 8.29
C ARG A 145 3.10 10.70 9.59
N TRP A 146 1.98 10.02 9.48
CA TRP A 146 1.16 9.62 10.61
C TRP A 146 0.80 8.14 10.48
N SER A 147 1.29 7.28 11.38
CA SER A 147 1.09 5.81 11.31
C SER A 147 -0.30 5.36 11.77
N ASP A 148 -0.93 6.08 12.72
CA ASP A 148 -2.27 5.78 13.21
C ASP A 148 -3.20 6.96 12.95
N THR A 149 -4.03 6.76 11.96
CA THR A 149 -4.81 7.85 11.38
C THR A 149 -6.09 8.15 12.14
N LEU A 150 -6.82 7.14 12.59
CA LEU A 150 -8.15 7.33 13.15
C LEU A 150 -8.17 8.16 14.45
N PRO A 151 -7.33 7.89 15.47
CA PRO A 151 -7.28 8.72 16.66
C PRO A 151 -6.85 10.17 16.35
N ALA A 152 -5.87 10.34 15.46
CA ALA A 152 -5.41 11.67 15.06
C ALA A 152 -6.49 12.48 14.35
N VAL A 153 -7.25 11.85 13.45
CA VAL A 153 -8.38 12.47 12.75
C VAL A 153 -9.46 12.92 13.73
N LEU A 154 -9.86 12.03 14.64
CA LEU A 154 -10.89 12.33 15.63
C LEU A 154 -10.46 13.47 16.58
N LEU A 155 -9.19 13.46 17.00
CA LEU A 155 -8.63 14.51 17.86
C LEU A 155 -8.54 15.86 17.15
N LEU A 156 -8.14 15.88 15.88
CA LEU A 156 -8.11 17.11 15.09
C LEU A 156 -9.52 17.71 14.91
N TRP A 157 -10.51 16.89 14.57
CA TRP A 157 -11.89 17.34 14.44
C TRP A 157 -12.48 17.79 15.79
N ALA A 158 -12.23 17.06 16.87
CA ALA A 158 -12.63 17.45 18.21
C ALA A 158 -11.96 18.78 18.63
N GLY A 159 -10.66 18.95 18.36
CA GLY A 159 -9.92 20.19 18.60
C GLY A 159 -10.49 21.38 17.84
N LEU A 160 -10.82 21.20 16.56
CA LEU A 160 -11.45 22.24 15.73
C LEU A 160 -12.85 22.63 16.25
N ALA A 161 -13.66 21.64 16.62
CA ALA A 161 -15.00 21.87 17.19
C ALA A 161 -14.93 22.61 18.54
N LEU A 162 -14.01 22.20 19.42
CA LEU A 162 -13.77 22.86 20.71
C LEU A 162 -13.23 24.28 20.54
N TRP A 163 -12.31 24.49 19.61
CA TRP A 163 -11.81 25.82 19.28
C TRP A 163 -12.93 26.74 18.82
N ARG A 164 -13.80 26.26 17.93
CA ARG A 164 -14.94 27.02 17.44
C ARG A 164 -15.98 27.30 18.50
N SER A 165 -16.21 26.39 19.45
CA SER A 165 -17.18 26.58 20.53
C SER A 165 -16.73 27.56 21.62
N GLY A 166 -15.47 28.00 21.61
CA GLY A 166 -14.90 28.84 22.67
C GLY A 166 -14.61 28.10 23.99
N LEU A 167 -14.83 26.81 24.03
CA LEU A 167 -14.60 25.96 25.22
C LEU A 167 -13.13 25.54 25.37
N LEU A 168 -12.26 25.91 24.42
CA LEU A 168 -10.87 25.44 24.37
C LEU A 168 -10.11 25.72 25.68
N ALA A 169 -10.30 26.90 26.24
CA ALA A 169 -9.65 27.25 27.52
C ALA A 169 -10.12 26.38 28.70
N LYS A 170 -11.37 25.92 28.68
CA LYS A 170 -11.96 25.04 29.72
C LYS A 170 -11.74 23.55 29.42
N ALA A 171 -11.50 23.19 28.15
CA ALA A 171 -11.32 21.83 27.69
C ALA A 171 -9.85 21.43 27.54
N LEU A 172 -8.91 22.33 27.68
CA LEU A 172 -7.47 22.05 27.47
C LEU A 172 -6.97 20.90 28.35
N MET A 173 -7.32 20.92 29.64
CA MET A 173 -6.94 19.86 30.60
C MET A 173 -7.54 18.48 30.22
N PRO A 174 -8.85 18.33 29.99
CA PRO A 174 -9.40 17.02 29.60
C PRO A 174 -8.92 16.58 28.22
N CYS A 175 -8.66 17.49 27.28
CA CYS A 175 -8.06 17.14 25.99
C CYS A 175 -6.62 16.64 26.14
N CYS A 176 -5.79 17.29 26.96
CA CYS A 176 -4.44 16.81 27.26
C CYS A 176 -4.46 15.46 27.99
N ALA A 177 -5.36 15.25 28.94
CA ALA A 177 -5.55 13.99 29.62
C ALA A 177 -5.97 12.87 28.67
N LEU A 178 -6.89 13.15 27.74
CA LEU A 178 -7.31 12.21 26.70
C LEU A 178 -6.16 11.85 25.75
N LEU A 179 -5.39 12.84 25.30
CA LEU A 179 -4.21 12.66 24.46
C LEU A 179 -3.14 11.79 25.15
N LEU A 180 -2.86 12.08 26.42
CA LEU A 180 -1.93 11.30 27.22
C LEU A 180 -2.45 9.88 27.44
N SER A 181 -3.74 9.70 27.73
CA SER A 181 -4.35 8.37 27.91
C SER A 181 -4.29 7.54 26.63
N LEU A 182 -4.57 8.14 25.48
CA LEU A 182 -4.45 7.50 24.15
C LEU A 182 -3.00 7.17 23.82
N TRP A 183 -2.07 8.05 24.15
CA TRP A 183 -0.64 7.82 23.96
C TRP A 183 -0.13 6.68 24.86
N PHE A 184 -0.54 6.63 26.15
CA PHE A 184 -0.22 5.53 27.06
C PHE A 184 -0.85 4.21 26.61
N TRP A 185 -2.11 4.23 26.18
CA TRP A 185 -2.79 3.03 25.66
C TRP A 185 -2.06 2.47 24.43
N ARG A 186 -1.63 3.35 23.53
CA ARG A 186 -0.86 2.97 22.35
C ARG A 186 0.54 2.44 22.69
N SER A 187 1.26 3.09 23.60
CA SER A 187 2.60 2.67 24.00
C SER A 187 2.62 1.30 24.68
N ASN A 188 1.50 0.91 25.28
CA ASN A 188 1.28 -0.40 25.88
C ASN A 188 0.65 -1.43 24.93
N ALA A 189 0.37 -1.07 23.67
CA ALA A 189 -0.07 -2.03 22.67
C ALA A 189 1.02 -3.09 22.48
N GLN A 190 0.68 -4.35 22.78
CA GLN A 190 1.60 -5.49 22.63
C GLN A 190 2.02 -5.58 21.16
N GLN A 191 3.30 -5.41 20.90
CA GLN A 191 3.86 -5.62 19.58
C GLN A 191 3.90 -7.11 19.27
N ASP A 192 3.67 -7.45 18.00
CA ASP A 192 3.90 -8.79 17.48
C ASP A 192 5.39 -9.14 17.57
N ASP A 193 5.70 -10.39 17.89
CA ASP A 193 7.07 -10.86 17.89
C ASP A 193 7.69 -10.74 16.50
N TRP A 194 6.92 -11.16 15.51
CA TRP A 194 7.16 -10.96 14.10
C TRP A 194 5.86 -11.16 13.31
N GLN A 195 5.87 -10.79 12.05
CA GLN A 195 4.67 -10.86 11.22
C GLN A 195 5.03 -11.12 9.76
N ILE A 196 4.08 -11.69 9.05
CA ILE A 196 4.16 -12.01 7.64
C ILE A 196 3.02 -11.31 6.93
N ASP A 197 3.33 -10.59 5.87
CA ASP A 197 2.37 -9.95 4.99
C ASP A 197 2.55 -10.49 3.57
N MET A 198 1.63 -11.31 3.07
CA MET A 198 1.56 -11.62 1.65
C MET A 198 0.84 -10.46 0.98
N ILE A 199 1.61 -9.64 0.28
CA ILE A 199 1.15 -8.38 -0.31
C ILE A 199 0.36 -8.67 -1.59
N ASP A 200 -0.79 -8.02 -1.77
CA ASP A 200 -1.59 -8.13 -2.99
C ASP A 200 -0.92 -7.31 -4.12
N VAL A 201 -0.03 -7.96 -4.84
CA VAL A 201 0.68 -7.40 -6.01
C VAL A 201 0.01 -7.75 -7.33
N GLY A 202 -1.20 -8.32 -7.29
CA GLY A 202 -1.86 -8.90 -8.44
C GLY A 202 -1.36 -10.30 -8.76
N HIS A 203 -1.05 -10.60 -10.03
CA HIS A 203 -0.45 -11.88 -10.39
C HIS A 203 1.07 -11.79 -10.26
N GLY A 204 1.62 -12.55 -9.33
CA GLY A 204 3.02 -12.55 -8.94
C GLY A 204 3.16 -12.78 -7.44
N LEU A 205 4.37 -12.63 -6.90
CA LEU A 205 4.64 -12.90 -5.50
C LEU A 205 5.42 -11.77 -4.83
N ALA A 206 4.97 -11.37 -3.65
CA ALA A 206 5.74 -10.55 -2.72
C ALA A 206 5.29 -10.86 -1.29
N VAL A 207 6.20 -11.40 -0.49
CA VAL A 207 5.96 -11.70 0.93
C VAL A 207 6.90 -10.86 1.78
N ALA A 208 6.35 -10.07 2.67
CA ALA A 208 7.10 -9.28 3.63
C ALA A 208 7.17 -10.02 4.96
N ILE A 209 8.37 -10.24 5.46
CA ILE A 209 8.65 -10.81 6.79
C ILE A 209 9.19 -9.68 7.64
N SER A 210 8.52 -9.37 8.74
CA SER A 210 8.82 -8.17 9.51
C SER A 210 9.08 -8.47 10.98
N GLN A 211 10.08 -7.82 11.55
CA GLN A 211 10.38 -7.78 12.98
C GLN A 211 10.53 -6.31 13.42
N GLY A 212 9.61 -5.86 14.27
CA GLY A 212 9.56 -4.45 14.66
C GLY A 212 9.44 -3.53 13.44
N ASN A 213 10.40 -2.63 13.27
CA ASN A 213 10.45 -1.68 12.16
C ASN A 213 11.22 -2.18 10.93
N GLN A 214 11.75 -3.39 10.97
CA GLN A 214 12.55 -3.94 9.88
C GLN A 214 11.77 -4.96 9.07
N VAL A 215 12.06 -5.06 7.77
CA VAL A 215 11.40 -5.99 6.86
C VAL A 215 12.39 -6.63 5.87
N MET A 216 12.21 -7.92 5.64
CA MET A 216 12.82 -8.71 4.58
C MET A 216 11.75 -9.09 3.58
N LEU A 217 11.97 -8.87 2.30
CA LEU A 217 11.04 -9.31 1.25
C LEU A 217 11.48 -10.66 0.67
N TYR A 218 10.52 -11.50 0.39
CA TYR A 218 10.66 -12.64 -0.50
C TYR A 218 9.89 -12.35 -1.78
N ASP A 219 10.61 -12.20 -2.88
CA ASP A 219 10.18 -11.67 -4.17
C ASP A 219 9.70 -10.20 -4.13
N SER A 220 9.52 -9.63 -5.30
CA SER A 220 9.22 -8.20 -5.48
C SER A 220 8.04 -7.94 -6.43
N GLY A 221 7.25 -8.97 -6.71
CA GLY A 221 6.06 -8.86 -7.53
C GLY A 221 6.32 -8.61 -9.02
N PRO A 222 5.24 -8.40 -9.79
CA PRO A 222 5.32 -8.26 -11.23
C PRO A 222 5.94 -6.94 -11.69
N GLY A 223 6.44 -6.96 -12.92
CA GLY A 223 6.96 -5.79 -13.61
C GLY A 223 6.67 -5.81 -15.10
N TRP A 224 6.47 -4.63 -15.64
CA TRP A 224 6.36 -4.31 -17.05
C TRP A 224 7.39 -3.22 -17.37
N ALA A 225 7.61 -2.88 -18.63
CA ALA A 225 8.70 -2.01 -19.06
C ALA A 225 8.83 -0.69 -18.27
N GLU A 226 7.73 0.03 -18.05
CA GLU A 226 7.73 1.33 -17.35
C GLU A 226 6.97 1.29 -16.00
N ASP A 227 6.41 0.14 -15.63
CA ASP A 227 5.53 0.01 -14.50
C ASP A 227 5.75 -1.32 -13.79
N ASN A 228 5.85 -1.28 -12.47
CA ASN A 228 6.17 -2.45 -11.68
C ASN A 228 5.60 -2.38 -10.26
N ALA A 229 5.48 -3.55 -9.63
CA ALA A 229 4.99 -3.67 -8.26
C ALA A 229 5.88 -2.93 -7.24
N GLY A 230 7.16 -2.74 -7.53
CA GLY A 230 8.07 -1.98 -6.67
C GLY A 230 7.57 -0.54 -6.48
N VAL A 231 7.29 0.17 -7.57
CA VAL A 231 6.82 1.55 -7.55
C VAL A 231 5.36 1.65 -7.09
N ARG A 232 4.48 0.77 -7.61
CA ARG A 232 3.03 0.88 -7.35
C ARG A 232 2.60 0.38 -5.99
N VAL A 233 3.28 -0.64 -5.45
CA VAL A 233 2.80 -1.36 -4.27
C VAL A 233 3.84 -1.38 -3.16
N LEU A 234 5.08 -1.87 -3.43
CA LEU A 234 6.03 -2.18 -2.37
C LEU A 234 6.63 -0.92 -1.73
N LEU A 235 7.08 0.06 -2.52
CA LEU A 235 7.59 1.33 -1.98
C LEU A 235 6.49 2.12 -1.25
N PRO A 236 5.26 2.27 -1.78
CA PRO A 236 4.15 2.83 -1.02
C PRO A 236 3.83 2.04 0.26
N TRP A 237 3.83 0.71 0.22
CA TRP A 237 3.58 -0.13 1.40
C TRP A 237 4.66 0.04 2.48
N LEU A 238 5.95 0.05 2.09
CA LEU A 238 7.07 0.34 2.99
C LEU A 238 6.95 1.74 3.60
N HIS A 239 6.58 2.70 2.77
CA HIS A 239 6.35 4.07 3.20
C HIS A 239 5.18 4.17 4.18
N TYR A 240 4.05 3.55 3.85
CA TYR A 240 2.85 3.53 4.67
C TYR A 240 3.09 2.88 6.04
N THR A 241 3.74 1.71 6.04
CA THR A 241 4.03 0.98 7.28
C THR A 241 5.20 1.56 8.08
N GLY A 242 5.97 2.48 7.50
CA GLY A 242 7.16 3.07 8.12
C GLY A 242 8.31 2.09 8.30
N ARG A 243 8.30 0.96 7.57
CA ARG A 243 9.29 -0.11 7.72
C ARG A 243 10.53 0.13 6.86
N GLN A 244 11.66 -0.35 7.37
CA GLN A 244 12.94 -0.26 6.72
C GLN A 244 13.27 -1.59 6.04
N LEU A 245 13.43 -1.57 4.73
CA LEU A 245 13.79 -2.75 3.95
C LEU A 245 15.24 -3.14 4.24
N GLN A 246 15.46 -4.37 4.68
CA GLN A 246 16.80 -4.91 5.02
C GLN A 246 17.39 -5.74 3.88
N GLY A 247 16.56 -6.33 3.04
CA GLY A 247 16.99 -7.14 1.93
C GLY A 247 15.83 -7.78 1.17
N VAL A 248 16.16 -8.38 0.05
CA VAL A 248 15.24 -9.14 -0.78
C VAL A 248 15.80 -10.54 -1.01
N ILE A 249 14.99 -11.56 -0.83
CA ILE A 249 15.26 -12.92 -1.26
C ILE A 249 14.50 -13.11 -2.57
N LEU A 250 15.20 -13.34 -3.67
CA LEU A 250 14.60 -13.54 -4.98
C LEU A 250 14.52 -15.04 -5.26
N SER A 251 13.31 -15.53 -5.52
CA SER A 251 13.07 -16.93 -5.80
C SER A 251 13.71 -17.34 -7.14
N HIS A 252 13.33 -16.69 -8.24
CA HIS A 252 13.80 -17.00 -9.59
C HIS A 252 13.69 -15.77 -10.54
N LYS A 253 13.93 -15.93 -11.86
CA LYS A 253 14.07 -14.81 -12.80
C LYS A 253 12.78 -14.29 -13.42
N HIS A 254 11.65 -14.92 -13.26
CA HIS A 254 10.44 -14.50 -13.93
C HIS A 254 9.98 -13.11 -13.46
N LEU A 255 9.38 -12.34 -14.37
CA LEU A 255 9.03 -10.94 -14.14
C LEU A 255 7.94 -10.74 -13.08
N ASP A 256 7.12 -11.73 -12.85
CA ASP A 256 6.09 -11.73 -11.80
C ASP A 256 6.65 -11.94 -10.38
N HIS A 257 7.96 -12.21 -10.25
CA HIS A 257 8.70 -12.34 -9.00
C HIS A 257 9.76 -11.25 -8.82
N ARG A 258 10.49 -10.89 -9.89
CA ARG A 258 11.59 -9.92 -9.81
C ARG A 258 11.25 -8.53 -10.35
N GLY A 259 10.03 -8.32 -10.83
CA GLY A 259 9.65 -7.11 -11.58
C GLY A 259 9.84 -5.82 -10.80
N GLY A 260 9.61 -5.81 -9.49
CA GLY A 260 9.80 -4.65 -8.64
C GLY A 260 11.23 -4.44 -8.12
N LEU A 261 12.16 -5.40 -8.35
CA LEU A 261 13.48 -5.36 -7.72
C LEU A 261 14.30 -4.13 -8.11
N ALA A 262 14.32 -3.77 -9.39
CA ALA A 262 15.07 -2.61 -9.88
C ALA A 262 14.62 -1.30 -9.20
N ALA A 263 13.31 -1.11 -9.01
CA ALA A 263 12.78 0.06 -8.32
C ALA A 263 13.19 0.09 -6.84
N LEU A 264 13.19 -1.06 -6.16
CA LEU A 264 13.66 -1.16 -4.77
C LEU A 264 15.15 -0.84 -4.65
N GLN A 265 15.98 -1.32 -5.59
CA GLN A 265 17.43 -1.02 -5.63
C GLN A 265 17.71 0.45 -5.95
N GLN A 266 16.90 1.06 -6.81
CA GLN A 266 16.99 2.48 -7.10
C GLN A 266 16.62 3.35 -5.88
N ALA A 267 15.56 2.95 -5.15
CA ALA A 267 15.12 3.65 -3.95
C ALA A 267 16.11 3.46 -2.77
N GLN A 268 16.80 2.33 -2.73
CA GLN A 268 17.78 2.00 -1.69
C GLN A 268 19.05 1.42 -2.31
N PRO A 269 20.00 2.27 -2.72
CA PRO A 269 21.31 1.83 -3.18
C PRO A 269 22.01 0.96 -2.12
N GLY A 270 22.58 -0.18 -2.55
CA GLY A 270 23.20 -1.14 -1.63
C GLY A 270 22.25 -2.15 -0.98
N LEU A 271 20.99 -2.22 -1.44
CA LEU A 271 20.02 -3.23 -1.01
C LEU A 271 20.60 -4.65 -1.19
N ARG A 272 20.63 -5.43 -0.10
CA ARG A 272 21.12 -6.80 -0.14
C ARG A 272 20.11 -7.70 -0.84
N VAL A 273 20.55 -8.43 -1.86
CA VAL A 273 19.74 -9.41 -2.56
C VAL A 273 20.33 -10.81 -2.36
N ARG A 274 19.48 -11.78 -2.03
CA ARG A 274 19.83 -13.22 -2.03
C ARG A 274 19.11 -13.93 -3.17
N SER A 275 19.80 -14.82 -3.88
CA SER A 275 19.16 -15.63 -4.91
C SER A 275 19.94 -16.92 -5.18
N ALA A 276 19.31 -17.85 -5.89
CA ALA A 276 19.98 -19.03 -6.42
C ALA A 276 20.65 -18.78 -7.79
N LEU A 277 20.57 -17.54 -8.31
CA LEU A 277 20.92 -17.23 -9.71
C LEU A 277 22.43 -17.14 -9.98
N GLY A 278 23.26 -16.97 -8.95
CA GLY A 278 24.70 -16.75 -9.15
C GLY A 278 25.03 -15.39 -9.77
N GLU A 279 24.12 -14.41 -9.70
CA GLU A 279 24.33 -13.06 -10.22
C GLU A 279 25.36 -12.30 -9.35
N PRO A 280 26.24 -11.48 -9.95
CA PRO A 280 27.18 -10.65 -9.21
C PRO A 280 26.48 -9.75 -8.19
N GLY A 281 27.00 -9.69 -6.97
CA GLY A 281 26.42 -8.91 -5.88
C GLY A 281 25.27 -9.60 -5.14
N HIS A 282 24.74 -10.71 -5.63
CA HIS A 282 23.75 -11.50 -4.90
C HIS A 282 24.42 -12.45 -3.88
N LEU A 283 23.88 -12.45 -2.67
CA LEU A 283 24.22 -13.46 -1.67
C LEU A 283 23.58 -14.82 -2.04
N PRO A 284 24.23 -15.93 -1.69
CA PRO A 284 23.74 -17.25 -2.09
C PRO A 284 22.42 -17.62 -1.40
N CYS A 285 21.50 -18.23 -2.17
CA CYS A 285 20.26 -18.86 -1.72
C CYS A 285 20.03 -20.18 -2.40
N TYR A 286 20.75 -21.20 -1.97
CA TYR A 286 20.60 -22.59 -2.41
C TYR A 286 20.80 -23.53 -1.22
N ARG A 287 20.49 -24.78 -1.39
CA ARG A 287 20.47 -25.81 -0.36
C ARG A 287 21.72 -25.78 0.52
N GLY A 288 21.50 -25.85 1.84
CA GLY A 288 22.57 -25.82 2.86
C GLY A 288 22.97 -24.42 3.32
N GLN A 289 22.55 -23.36 2.62
CA GLN A 289 22.74 -22.00 3.11
C GLN A 289 21.79 -21.71 4.27
N GLN A 290 22.35 -21.15 5.34
CA GLN A 290 21.59 -20.77 6.54
C GLN A 290 22.04 -19.37 6.96
N TRP A 291 21.09 -18.58 7.46
CA TRP A 291 21.41 -17.28 8.06
C TRP A 291 20.36 -16.94 9.11
N GLN A 292 20.73 -16.07 10.01
CA GLN A 292 19.85 -15.53 11.04
C GLN A 292 19.62 -14.05 10.78
N TRP A 293 18.39 -13.61 11.04
CA TRP A 293 18.02 -12.22 11.05
C TRP A 293 17.08 -11.95 12.24
N GLY A 294 17.58 -11.17 13.22
CA GLY A 294 16.92 -11.04 14.51
C GLY A 294 16.73 -12.39 15.19
N ARG A 295 15.50 -12.75 15.48
CA ARG A 295 15.14 -14.05 16.10
C ARG A 295 14.80 -15.14 15.06
N LEU A 296 14.79 -14.81 13.79
CA LEU A 296 14.37 -15.72 12.73
C LEU A 296 15.57 -16.43 12.13
N HIS A 297 15.41 -17.76 11.95
CA HIS A 297 16.34 -18.62 11.25
C HIS A 297 15.82 -18.88 9.85
N PHE A 298 16.67 -18.72 8.86
CA PHE A 298 16.39 -18.93 7.47
C PHE A 298 17.23 -20.11 6.98
N HIS A 299 16.57 -21.11 6.39
CA HIS A 299 17.18 -22.31 5.83
C HIS A 299 16.83 -22.40 4.36
N ALA A 300 17.81 -22.23 3.48
CA ALA A 300 17.63 -22.49 2.06
C ALA A 300 17.70 -24.00 1.80
N LEU A 301 16.60 -24.55 1.27
CA LEU A 301 16.40 -25.98 1.09
C LEU A 301 16.54 -26.42 -0.38
N TRP A 302 16.39 -25.46 -1.32
CA TRP A 302 16.42 -25.68 -2.77
C TRP A 302 16.86 -24.40 -3.49
N PRO A 303 17.47 -24.45 -4.68
CA PRO A 303 17.93 -25.63 -5.43
C PRO A 303 19.20 -26.25 -4.82
N PRO A 304 19.65 -27.42 -5.27
CA PRO A 304 20.87 -28.05 -4.73
C PRO A 304 22.15 -27.22 -4.87
N ARG A 305 22.21 -26.36 -5.90
CA ARG A 305 23.32 -25.44 -6.20
C ARG A 305 22.80 -24.24 -6.97
N ALA A 306 23.63 -23.21 -7.16
CA ALA A 306 23.27 -22.04 -7.97
C ALA A 306 22.84 -22.45 -9.39
N GLN A 307 21.80 -21.76 -9.90
CA GLN A 307 21.14 -22.05 -11.18
C GLN A 307 21.01 -20.77 -11.99
N THR A 308 21.88 -20.59 -12.96
CA THR A 308 21.90 -19.36 -13.78
C THR A 308 20.70 -19.23 -14.73
N ALA A 309 20.04 -20.36 -15.09
CA ALA A 309 18.83 -20.34 -15.91
C ALA A 309 17.67 -19.63 -15.21
N GLY A 310 17.49 -19.87 -13.92
CA GLY A 310 16.53 -19.16 -13.08
C GLY A 310 15.08 -19.40 -13.49
N GLN A 311 14.76 -20.65 -13.87
CA GLN A 311 13.40 -21.09 -14.20
C GLN A 311 12.59 -21.39 -12.93
N ASN A 312 11.31 -21.71 -13.06
CA ASN A 312 10.42 -22.07 -11.95
C ASN A 312 11.07 -23.09 -10.99
N ASN A 313 11.57 -24.18 -11.54
CA ASN A 313 12.19 -25.27 -10.76
C ASN A 313 13.55 -24.90 -10.14
N ASP A 314 14.08 -23.72 -10.45
CA ASP A 314 15.30 -23.16 -9.86
C ASP A 314 15.00 -22.21 -8.70
N SER A 315 13.74 -22.07 -8.30
CA SER A 315 13.32 -21.15 -7.22
C SER A 315 14.06 -21.45 -5.92
N CYS A 316 14.59 -20.40 -5.29
CA CYS A 316 15.15 -20.51 -3.95
C CYS A 316 14.04 -20.80 -2.93
N VAL A 317 13.94 -22.05 -2.47
CA VAL A 317 13.00 -22.45 -1.41
C VAL A 317 13.62 -22.19 -0.05
N VAL A 318 12.92 -21.43 0.78
CA VAL A 318 13.41 -21.04 2.11
C VAL A 318 12.38 -21.39 3.17
N ARG A 319 12.85 -22.07 4.22
CA ARG A 319 12.09 -22.22 5.46
C ARG A 319 12.54 -21.16 6.46
N VAL A 320 11.59 -20.43 7.00
CA VAL A 320 11.80 -19.38 7.99
C VAL A 320 11.12 -19.81 9.29
N ASP A 321 11.83 -19.79 10.39
CA ASP A 321 11.26 -20.18 11.69
C ASP A 321 11.86 -19.39 12.87
N ASP A 322 11.11 -19.37 13.98
CA ASP A 322 11.50 -18.84 15.28
C ASP A 322 11.61 -19.95 16.36
N GLY A 323 11.55 -21.21 15.95
CA GLY A 323 11.51 -22.39 16.82
C GLY A 323 10.11 -22.84 17.23
N GLN A 324 9.06 -22.01 17.09
CA GLN A 324 7.66 -22.33 17.43
C GLN A 324 6.72 -22.22 16.24
N PHE A 325 6.95 -21.26 15.35
CA PHE A 325 6.20 -21.05 14.12
C PHE A 325 7.15 -21.14 12.93
N SER A 326 6.69 -21.69 11.83
CA SER A 326 7.50 -21.80 10.62
C SER A 326 6.69 -21.53 9.35
N LEU A 327 7.34 -20.86 8.40
CA LEU A 327 6.84 -20.55 7.07
C LEU A 327 7.74 -21.18 6.00
N LEU A 328 7.15 -21.93 5.08
CA LEU A 328 7.85 -22.43 3.90
C LEU A 328 7.52 -21.55 2.69
N LEU A 329 8.53 -20.88 2.16
CA LEU A 329 8.49 -20.07 0.94
C LEU A 329 9.03 -20.93 -0.21
N THR A 330 8.21 -21.18 -1.20
CA THR A 330 8.49 -22.19 -2.25
C THR A 330 8.82 -21.57 -3.60
N GLY A 331 8.50 -20.26 -3.78
CA GLY A 331 8.50 -19.70 -5.13
C GLY A 331 7.60 -20.49 -6.06
N ASP A 332 8.07 -20.77 -7.24
CA ASP A 332 7.28 -21.40 -8.29
C ASP A 332 7.74 -22.83 -8.65
N ILE A 333 8.33 -23.55 -7.67
CA ILE A 333 8.69 -24.96 -7.91
C ILE A 333 7.49 -25.77 -8.37
N GLU A 334 7.77 -26.71 -9.27
CA GLU A 334 6.80 -27.61 -9.86
C GLU A 334 7.03 -29.07 -9.36
N LEU A 335 6.13 -29.97 -9.72
CA LEU A 335 6.11 -31.37 -9.25
C LEU A 335 7.45 -32.08 -9.32
N GLU A 336 8.29 -31.78 -10.32
CA GLU A 336 9.61 -32.38 -10.46
C GLU A 336 10.55 -31.91 -9.34
N ALA A 337 10.65 -30.59 -9.13
CA ALA A 337 11.48 -30.04 -8.08
C ALA A 337 10.95 -30.40 -6.69
N GLU A 338 9.63 -30.39 -6.50
CA GLU A 338 8.99 -30.82 -5.26
C GLU A 338 9.38 -32.25 -4.85
N ARG A 339 9.36 -33.18 -5.79
CA ARG A 339 9.76 -34.61 -5.53
C ARG A 339 11.22 -34.70 -5.09
N LYS A 340 12.11 -33.96 -5.79
CA LYS A 340 13.54 -33.93 -5.47
C LYS A 340 13.78 -33.29 -4.11
N LEU A 341 13.11 -32.16 -3.83
CA LEU A 341 13.17 -31.44 -2.55
C LEU A 341 12.77 -32.36 -1.39
N VAL A 342 11.62 -33.04 -1.50
CA VAL A 342 11.16 -33.98 -0.46
C VAL A 342 12.13 -35.13 -0.24
N ALA A 343 12.69 -35.66 -1.31
CA ALA A 343 13.68 -36.75 -1.22
C ALA A 343 14.97 -36.32 -0.51
N LEU A 344 15.40 -35.06 -0.70
CA LEU A 344 16.62 -34.53 -0.11
C LEU A 344 16.43 -34.10 1.36
N GLU A 345 15.26 -33.57 1.75
CA GLU A 345 15.06 -32.93 3.06
C GLU A 345 14.43 -33.85 4.14
N LYS A 346 13.94 -35.04 3.78
CA LYS A 346 13.51 -36.14 4.71
C LYS A 346 12.89 -35.70 6.05
N GLY A 347 12.00 -34.72 6.08
CA GLY A 347 11.38 -34.22 7.31
C GLY A 347 11.75 -32.79 7.67
N GLY A 348 12.75 -32.17 7.05
CA GLY A 348 13.12 -30.78 7.23
C GLY A 348 12.13 -29.77 6.63
N LEU A 349 11.07 -30.24 5.97
CA LEU A 349 10.06 -29.41 5.32
C LEU A 349 8.88 -29.03 6.24
N GLN A 350 8.75 -29.67 7.40
CA GLN A 350 7.62 -29.40 8.30
C GLN A 350 7.52 -27.92 8.60
N SER A 351 6.33 -27.32 8.32
CA SER A 351 6.12 -25.88 8.46
C SER A 351 4.67 -25.60 8.79
N THR A 352 4.44 -24.63 9.67
CA THR A 352 3.10 -24.22 10.10
C THR A 352 2.27 -23.67 8.94
N VAL A 353 2.91 -22.87 8.09
CA VAL A 353 2.29 -22.24 6.91
C VAL A 353 3.16 -22.49 5.68
N ILE A 354 2.53 -22.70 4.53
CA ILE A 354 3.19 -22.79 3.23
C ILE A 354 2.71 -21.67 2.30
N GLN A 355 3.64 -20.99 1.62
CA GLN A 355 3.32 -20.25 0.40
C GLN A 355 3.08 -21.27 -0.70
N VAL A 356 1.94 -21.20 -1.36
CA VAL A 356 1.51 -22.15 -2.40
C VAL A 356 2.41 -22.03 -3.61
N PRO A 357 3.08 -23.12 -4.03
CA PRO A 357 3.96 -23.09 -5.19
C PRO A 357 3.22 -22.66 -6.47
N HIS A 358 3.90 -21.85 -7.28
CA HIS A 358 3.48 -21.44 -8.62
C HIS A 358 2.02 -20.99 -8.68
N HIS A 359 1.65 -20.11 -7.74
CA HIS A 359 0.32 -19.48 -7.63
C HIS A 359 -0.87 -20.47 -7.61
N GLY A 360 -0.63 -21.73 -7.29
CA GLY A 360 -1.62 -22.80 -7.34
C GLY A 360 -1.85 -23.36 -8.76
N SER A 361 -0.82 -23.36 -9.60
CA SER A 361 -0.81 -24.01 -10.90
C SER A 361 -1.04 -25.52 -10.79
N ARG A 362 -1.63 -26.13 -11.84
CA ARG A 362 -1.78 -27.60 -11.94
C ARG A 362 -0.44 -28.34 -11.96
N SER A 363 0.64 -27.67 -12.38
CA SER A 363 1.99 -28.24 -12.44
C SER A 363 2.68 -28.34 -11.08
N SER A 364 2.05 -27.88 -10.00
CA SER A 364 2.64 -27.77 -8.66
C SER A 364 1.75 -28.37 -7.57
N SER A 365 2.21 -28.24 -6.33
CA SER A 365 1.48 -28.62 -5.10
C SER A 365 1.11 -30.11 -5.05
N GLY A 366 2.11 -30.97 -5.29
CA GLY A 366 1.92 -32.43 -5.27
C GLY A 366 1.59 -32.98 -3.88
N PRO A 367 0.82 -34.10 -3.79
CA PRO A 367 0.43 -34.67 -2.50
C PRO A 367 1.63 -35.07 -1.63
N LEU A 368 2.77 -35.37 -2.23
CA LEU A 368 3.99 -35.74 -1.51
C LEU A 368 4.56 -34.53 -0.75
N LEU A 369 4.63 -33.38 -1.41
CA LEU A 369 5.06 -32.12 -0.77
C LEU A 369 4.12 -31.78 0.39
N LEU A 370 2.80 -31.77 0.16
CA LEU A 370 1.83 -31.35 1.17
C LEU A 370 1.88 -32.23 2.43
N ARG A 371 2.02 -33.55 2.27
CA ARG A 371 2.20 -34.48 3.40
C ARG A 371 3.52 -34.26 4.13
N SER A 372 4.60 -33.93 3.41
CA SER A 372 5.92 -33.69 3.99
C SER A 372 5.97 -32.35 4.77
N VAL A 373 5.25 -31.34 4.31
CA VAL A 373 5.14 -30.05 5.00
C VAL A 373 4.20 -30.15 6.20
N ALA A 374 3.11 -30.93 6.10
CA ALA A 374 2.12 -31.16 7.16
C ALA A 374 1.64 -29.86 7.83
N GLY A 375 1.40 -28.81 7.03
CA GLY A 375 1.07 -27.47 7.50
C GLY A 375 -0.40 -27.29 7.87
N GLN A 376 -0.70 -26.17 8.50
CA GLN A 376 -2.05 -25.81 8.94
C GLN A 376 -2.74 -24.82 8.00
N ALA A 377 -1.98 -24.00 7.27
CA ALA A 377 -2.52 -23.02 6.32
C ALA A 377 -1.65 -22.90 5.06
N ALA A 378 -2.31 -22.57 3.96
CA ALA A 378 -1.72 -22.35 2.65
C ALA A 378 -2.06 -20.94 2.15
N LEU A 379 -1.04 -20.20 1.72
CA LEU A 379 -1.18 -18.83 1.22
C LEU A 379 -0.86 -18.80 -0.27
N ALA A 380 -1.81 -18.39 -1.10
CA ALA A 380 -1.62 -18.21 -2.54
C ALA A 380 -1.62 -16.73 -2.92
N SER A 381 -0.61 -16.31 -3.68
CA SER A 381 -0.54 -14.96 -4.24
C SER A 381 -0.95 -14.99 -5.71
N LEU A 382 -2.02 -14.29 -6.08
CA LEU A 382 -2.54 -14.29 -7.46
C LEU A 382 -3.56 -13.17 -7.68
N ALA A 383 -3.70 -12.73 -8.93
CA ALA A 383 -4.75 -11.81 -9.34
C ALA A 383 -6.10 -12.50 -9.45
N ARG A 384 -7.17 -11.77 -9.15
CA ARG A 384 -8.55 -12.28 -9.14
C ARG A 384 -9.03 -12.84 -10.48
N TYR A 385 -8.76 -12.15 -11.57
CA TYR A 385 -9.18 -12.52 -12.92
C TYR A 385 -7.96 -12.74 -13.81
N ASN A 386 -7.02 -13.61 -13.32
CA ASN A 386 -5.81 -13.88 -14.07
C ASN A 386 -6.08 -14.75 -15.32
N ALA A 387 -5.29 -14.52 -16.36
CA ALA A 387 -5.44 -15.21 -17.64
C ALA A 387 -5.19 -16.72 -17.58
N TRP A 388 -4.42 -17.17 -16.57
CA TRP A 388 -4.06 -18.59 -16.39
C TRP A 388 -5.11 -19.39 -15.60
N ARG A 389 -6.19 -18.75 -15.17
CA ARG A 389 -7.26 -19.37 -14.36
C ARG A 389 -6.73 -20.05 -13.09
N MET A 390 -5.74 -19.43 -12.46
CA MET A 390 -5.21 -19.87 -11.16
C MET A 390 -6.03 -19.22 -10.01
N PRO A 391 -6.14 -19.91 -8.86
CA PRO A 391 -5.62 -21.25 -8.57
C PRO A 391 -6.44 -22.33 -9.26
N ALA A 392 -5.81 -23.42 -9.65
CA ALA A 392 -6.53 -24.57 -10.19
C ALA A 392 -7.41 -25.21 -9.11
N VAL A 393 -8.68 -25.46 -9.41
CA VAL A 393 -9.66 -26.03 -8.46
C VAL A 393 -9.12 -27.32 -7.81
N ALA A 394 -8.50 -28.19 -8.60
CA ALA A 394 -7.92 -29.44 -8.11
C ALA A 394 -6.77 -29.22 -7.12
N VAL A 395 -6.02 -28.10 -7.23
CA VAL A 395 -4.97 -27.75 -6.27
C VAL A 395 -5.59 -27.30 -4.96
N VAL A 396 -6.55 -26.39 -4.99
CA VAL A 396 -7.26 -25.93 -3.79
C VAL A 396 -7.89 -27.11 -3.04
N GLN A 397 -8.57 -28.00 -3.78
CA GLN A 397 -9.19 -29.19 -3.21
C GLN A 397 -8.15 -30.08 -2.54
N ARG A 398 -6.98 -30.29 -3.16
CA ARG A 398 -5.88 -31.09 -2.60
C ARG A 398 -5.37 -30.54 -1.27
N TYR A 399 -5.23 -29.22 -1.13
CA TYR A 399 -4.86 -28.59 0.15
C TYR A 399 -5.93 -28.82 1.21
N ARG A 400 -7.21 -28.65 0.87
CA ARG A 400 -8.34 -28.87 1.79
C ARG A 400 -8.42 -30.34 2.25
N GLU A 401 -8.24 -31.29 1.34
CA GLU A 401 -8.20 -32.74 1.65
C GLU A 401 -7.05 -33.11 2.59
N GLN A 402 -5.94 -32.37 2.55
CA GLN A 402 -4.82 -32.53 3.47
C GLN A 402 -4.95 -31.71 4.77
N GLY A 403 -6.11 -31.07 5.00
CA GLY A 403 -6.41 -30.35 6.23
C GLY A 403 -5.88 -28.91 6.28
N TYR A 404 -5.39 -28.35 5.19
CA TYR A 404 -4.93 -26.95 5.16
C TYR A 404 -6.09 -25.99 5.05
N ARG A 405 -6.04 -24.90 5.81
CA ARG A 405 -6.88 -23.70 5.58
C ARG A 405 -6.31 -22.93 4.39
N TRP A 406 -7.13 -22.66 3.39
CA TRP A 406 -6.73 -21.95 2.17
C TRP A 406 -7.01 -20.47 2.29
N TYR A 407 -6.02 -19.65 1.95
CA TYR A 407 -6.12 -18.20 1.82
C TYR A 407 -5.49 -17.76 0.50
N ASP A 408 -6.09 -16.79 -0.18
CA ASP A 408 -5.51 -16.21 -1.39
C ASP A 408 -5.72 -14.69 -1.49
N THR A 409 -4.77 -14.01 -2.15
CA THR A 409 -4.81 -12.56 -2.30
C THR A 409 -5.92 -12.09 -3.24
N ALA A 410 -6.39 -12.94 -4.16
CA ALA A 410 -7.49 -12.62 -5.08
C ALA A 410 -8.80 -12.34 -4.32
N GLN A 411 -9.05 -13.07 -3.24
CA GLN A 411 -10.23 -12.91 -2.41
C GLN A 411 -9.96 -11.98 -1.22
N SER A 412 -8.96 -12.29 -0.42
CA SER A 412 -8.69 -11.61 0.85
C SER A 412 -7.98 -10.26 0.69
N GLY A 413 -7.43 -9.93 -0.50
CA GLY A 413 -6.46 -8.86 -0.63
C GLY A 413 -5.14 -9.23 0.06
N GLN A 414 -4.43 -8.28 0.63
CA GLN A 414 -3.27 -8.58 1.46
C GLN A 414 -3.65 -9.53 2.60
N ILE A 415 -2.81 -10.55 2.85
CA ILE A 415 -2.98 -11.52 3.92
C ILE A 415 -1.93 -11.24 4.98
N HIS A 416 -2.37 -10.98 6.19
CA HIS A 416 -1.54 -10.67 7.33
C HIS A 416 -1.52 -11.80 8.34
N ILE A 417 -0.34 -12.23 8.79
CA ILE A 417 -0.14 -13.18 9.88
C ILE A 417 0.62 -12.48 11.00
N ALA A 418 -0.02 -12.36 12.14
CA ALA A 418 0.61 -11.90 13.38
C ALA A 418 1.06 -13.10 14.21
N ILE A 419 2.31 -13.10 14.66
CA ILE A 419 2.88 -14.14 15.52
C ILE A 419 3.25 -13.49 16.86
N ARG A 420 2.74 -14.07 17.98
CA ARG A 420 2.98 -13.60 19.36
C ARG A 420 3.15 -14.80 20.27
N GLN A 421 4.30 -14.95 20.89
CA GLN A 421 4.57 -16.00 21.88
C GLN A 421 4.07 -17.40 21.44
N GLY A 422 4.40 -17.79 20.20
CA GLY A 422 3.99 -19.05 19.61
C GLY A 422 2.53 -19.16 19.15
N ARG A 423 1.70 -18.15 19.47
CA ARG A 423 0.33 -18.06 18.91
C ARG A 423 0.37 -17.26 17.62
N TRP A 424 -0.48 -17.62 16.69
CA TRP A 424 -0.56 -16.93 15.42
C TRP A 424 -2.00 -16.77 14.94
N GLN A 425 -2.25 -15.70 14.19
CA GLN A 425 -3.56 -15.38 13.62
C GLN A 425 -3.39 -14.90 12.19
N ILE A 426 -4.22 -15.41 11.27
CA ILE A 426 -4.31 -14.93 9.88
C ILE A 426 -5.51 -14.01 9.74
N LYS A 427 -5.31 -12.88 9.03
CA LYS A 427 -6.37 -11.92 8.69
C LYS A 427 -6.22 -11.49 7.23
N GLY A 428 -7.31 -11.52 6.48
CA GLY A 428 -7.40 -10.90 5.15
C GLY A 428 -7.76 -9.43 5.24
N LEU A 429 -7.17 -8.62 4.37
CA LEU A 429 -7.43 -7.17 4.33
C LEU A 429 -8.91 -6.88 4.10
N ARG A 430 -9.51 -7.54 3.09
CA ARG A 430 -10.89 -7.28 2.65
C ARG A 430 -11.94 -7.90 3.57
N GLU A 431 -11.57 -8.87 4.41
CA GLU A 431 -12.50 -9.61 5.26
C GLU A 431 -12.50 -9.11 6.70
N GLN A 432 -11.30 -8.88 7.28
CA GLN A 432 -11.17 -8.60 8.71
C GLN A 432 -10.45 -7.30 9.04
N ILE A 433 -9.52 -6.81 8.20
CA ILE A 433 -8.72 -5.62 8.53
C ILE A 433 -9.46 -4.35 8.11
N ILE A 434 -9.87 -4.27 6.83
CA ILE A 434 -10.65 -3.14 6.28
C ILE A 434 -11.82 -3.71 5.46
N PRO A 435 -12.84 -4.31 6.11
CA PRO A 435 -14.00 -4.80 5.40
C PRO A 435 -14.82 -3.61 4.89
N ARG A 436 -15.00 -3.55 3.58
CA ARG A 436 -15.85 -2.54 2.94
C ARG A 436 -17.11 -3.22 2.39
N TRP A 437 -18.26 -2.55 2.44
CA TRP A 437 -19.54 -3.09 1.99
C TRP A 437 -19.51 -3.64 0.56
N TYR A 438 -18.79 -2.99 -0.35
CA TYR A 438 -18.68 -3.43 -1.74
C TYR A 438 -17.79 -4.67 -1.93
N HIS A 439 -16.89 -5.00 -0.99
CA HIS A 439 -16.14 -6.25 -1.04
C HIS A 439 -17.06 -7.46 -0.97
N GLN A 440 -18.14 -7.38 -0.17
CA GLN A 440 -19.12 -8.44 -0.04
C GLN A 440 -19.97 -8.62 -1.32
N TRP A 441 -20.29 -7.52 -2.00
CA TRP A 441 -21.12 -7.54 -3.21
C TRP A 441 -20.34 -7.98 -4.45
N PHE A 442 -19.10 -7.58 -4.58
CA PHE A 442 -18.26 -7.81 -5.76
C PHE A 442 -17.23 -8.92 -5.58
N GLY A 443 -17.38 -9.77 -4.57
CA GLY A 443 -16.77 -11.08 -4.57
C GLY A 443 -15.87 -11.54 -3.48
N VAL A 444 -15.99 -11.12 -2.27
CA VAL A 444 -15.56 -11.97 -1.16
C VAL A 444 -16.68 -12.96 -0.93
N LYS A 445 -16.53 -14.21 -1.37
CA LYS A 445 -17.45 -15.27 -0.97
C LYS A 445 -17.29 -15.43 0.54
N HIS A 446 -18.37 -15.20 1.29
CA HIS A 446 -18.45 -15.72 2.65
C HIS A 446 -18.37 -17.24 2.54
N ASP A 447 -17.21 -17.82 2.79
CA ASP A 447 -17.18 -19.22 3.17
C ASP A 447 -17.99 -19.30 4.46
N SER A 448 -19.16 -19.92 4.36
CA SER A 448 -19.87 -20.40 5.54
C SER A 448 -18.87 -21.22 6.34
N ARG A 449 -18.46 -20.69 7.49
CA ARG A 449 -17.63 -21.36 8.50
C ARG A 449 -18.29 -22.63 8.98
#